data_e58f00310b1bf6e723fe5c9d2ef25d7e
#
_entry.id   e58f00310b1bf6e723fe5c9d2ef25d7e
#
_cell.length_a   1.000
_cell.length_b   1.000
_cell.length_c   1.000
_cell.angle_alpha   90.00
_cell.angle_beta   90.00
_cell.angle_gamma   90.00
#
_symmetry.space_group_name_H-M   'P 1'
#
loop_
_entity.id
_entity.type
_entity.pdbx_description
1 polymer ?
#
loop_
_entity_poly.entity_id
_entity_poly.type
_entity_poly.pdbx_seq_one_letter_code
_entity_poly.pdbx_strand_id
1 'polypeptide(L)'
;MKIAIKNRAACAILVSAAGLFCPGLSLAAIPVQHWTQPGGARVYLIESPAIAMVDVQVDVDGGSRRVAAEQAGLAGAMAALLSKGVAARPGAPAMDENALGEAWADLGAQFGASAGSDRFSFSLRSLTEPDLLQQAVSLAARQIAEPAFPDAVWQRDRQRLLAQLKESYTRPAYLTARAFSEAVYRSHPYGHEVSEATLARIGVADMRAFHTRYISACNARVSIVGALTRVQADALVTGLLARLPTSDCAATTPLPQVPEVAPLEQARVIRIPFNSAQAHVLLGQPGYKRDDPDFFALTVGNYVLGGGGFVSRLTEEVREKRGLSYSVSSYFAPGRHAGAFTLGLQTRPDQAAQATEVARQVLARFVAEGPSEAELQAARDNLIGGFPLLIDSNRKLLGNLSSMAWNDLPLDYLDSWTARIAKVGVADVRAAFARKLQPEKMVTVILGAAPNAAP
;
A
#
# COMPACT_ATOMS: atom_id res chain seq x y z
N MET A 1 -84.53 -33.67 -26.67
CA MET A 1 -85.41 -32.49 -26.56
C MET A 1 -84.47 -31.32 -26.29
N LYS A 2 -84.06 -30.55 -27.29
CA LYS A 2 -84.34 -29.11 -27.48
C LYS A 2 -84.23 -28.31 -26.17
N ILE A 3 -83.35 -27.29 -25.97
CA ILE A 3 -83.21 -26.00 -26.69
C ILE A 3 -81.97 -25.35 -26.06
N ALA A 4 -80.89 -24.90 -26.67
CA ALA A 4 -80.67 -23.64 -27.42
C ALA A 4 -80.56 -22.37 -26.46
N ILE A 5 -79.48 -21.71 -26.55
CA ILE A 5 -79.12 -20.39 -27.11
C ILE A 5 -78.39 -19.46 -26.15
N LYS A 6 -77.19 -19.05 -26.58
CA LYS A 6 -76.58 -17.72 -26.59
C LYS A 6 -76.37 -16.92 -25.29
N ASN A 7 -75.15 -16.57 -24.96
CA ASN A 7 -74.66 -15.23 -25.33
C ASN A 7 -73.14 -15.09 -25.13
N ARG A 8 -72.50 -14.54 -26.12
CA ARG A 8 -71.11 -14.08 -26.10
C ARG A 8 -71.00 -12.77 -25.33
N ALA A 9 -70.14 -12.71 -24.34
CA ALA A 9 -69.62 -11.44 -23.87
C ALA A 9 -68.08 -11.51 -23.94
N ALA A 10 -67.49 -10.76 -24.86
CA ALA A 10 -66.07 -10.57 -24.99
C ALA A 10 -65.59 -9.66 -23.86
N CYS A 11 -64.80 -10.22 -22.94
CA CYS A 11 -64.00 -9.41 -21.98
C CYS A 11 -62.65 -9.14 -22.64
N ALA A 12 -62.47 -7.91 -23.08
CA ALA A 12 -61.19 -7.38 -23.49
C ALA A 12 -60.28 -7.22 -22.23
N ILE A 13 -59.24 -8.05 -22.12
CA ILE A 13 -58.23 -7.90 -21.09
C ILE A 13 -57.26 -6.82 -21.57
N LEU A 14 -57.33 -5.63 -20.99
CA LEU A 14 -56.33 -4.58 -21.04
C LEU A 14 -55.13 -5.04 -20.21
N VAL A 15 -54.09 -5.55 -20.90
CA VAL A 15 -52.78 -5.75 -20.27
C VAL A 15 -52.11 -4.39 -20.16
N SER A 16 -52.24 -3.75 -18.98
CA SER A 16 -51.45 -2.59 -18.62
C SER A 16 -49.97 -3.06 -18.44
N ALA A 17 -49.11 -2.71 -19.39
CA ALA A 17 -47.68 -2.83 -19.25
C ALA A 17 -47.18 -1.82 -18.19
N ALA A 18 -47.24 -2.21 -16.92
CA ALA A 18 -46.51 -1.53 -15.87
C ALA A 18 -45.00 -1.87 -16.07
N GLY A 19 -44.31 -0.98 -16.75
CA GLY A 19 -42.84 -1.03 -16.83
C GLY A 19 -42.26 -1.00 -15.39
N LEU A 20 -41.71 -2.12 -14.97
CA LEU A 20 -40.86 -2.19 -13.78
C LEU A 20 -39.61 -1.31 -14.05
N PHE A 21 -39.70 -0.05 -13.65
CA PHE A 21 -38.53 0.78 -13.42
C PHE A 21 -37.81 0.14 -12.22
N CYS A 22 -36.85 -0.77 -12.49
CA CYS A 22 -35.80 -1.07 -11.52
C CYS A 22 -34.97 0.21 -11.37
N PRO A 23 -35.03 0.91 -10.23
CA PRO A 23 -34.02 1.92 -9.97
C PRO A 23 -32.70 1.18 -9.94
N GLY A 24 -31.84 1.46 -10.93
CA GLY A 24 -30.45 1.00 -10.88
C GLY A 24 -29.93 1.37 -9.49
N LEU A 25 -29.36 0.40 -8.78
CA LEU A 25 -28.59 0.63 -7.55
C LEU A 25 -27.45 1.58 -7.91
N SER A 26 -27.71 2.88 -7.86
CA SER A 26 -26.69 3.90 -7.88
C SER A 26 -25.90 3.67 -6.58
N LEU A 27 -24.72 3.11 -6.67
CA LEU A 27 -23.77 3.16 -5.57
C LEU A 27 -23.69 4.63 -5.15
N ALA A 28 -24.09 4.92 -3.92
CA ALA A 28 -24.01 6.28 -3.41
C ALA A 28 -22.56 6.76 -3.57
N ALA A 29 -22.38 7.92 -4.19
CA ALA A 29 -21.05 8.54 -4.33
C ALA A 29 -20.41 8.64 -2.94
N ILE A 30 -19.11 8.40 -2.87
CA ILE A 30 -18.30 8.58 -1.65
C ILE A 30 -17.74 10.00 -1.71
N PRO A 31 -18.42 11.00 -1.11
CA PRO A 31 -18.02 12.39 -1.25
C PRO A 31 -16.73 12.64 -0.48
N VAL A 32 -15.64 12.87 -1.20
CA VAL A 32 -14.37 13.29 -0.63
C VAL A 32 -14.32 14.80 -0.57
N GLN A 33 -14.28 15.36 0.64
CA GLN A 33 -14.04 16.79 0.85
C GLN A 33 -12.54 17.05 0.96
N HIS A 34 -12.06 18.14 0.35
CA HIS A 34 -10.65 18.53 0.36
C HIS A 34 -10.49 20.02 0.62
N TRP A 35 -9.50 20.37 1.45
CA TRP A 35 -9.06 21.77 1.67
C TRP A 35 -7.61 21.82 2.16
N THR A 36 -7.04 23.02 2.12
CA THR A 36 -5.72 23.29 2.70
C THR A 36 -5.90 24.18 3.92
N GLN A 37 -5.27 23.83 5.03
CA GLN A 37 -5.25 24.66 6.24
C GLN A 37 -4.27 25.83 6.09
N PRO A 38 -4.42 26.92 6.86
CA PRO A 38 -3.48 28.04 6.85
C PRO A 38 -2.03 27.63 7.09
N GLY A 39 -1.80 26.56 7.89
CA GLY A 39 -0.48 25.97 8.13
C GLY A 39 0.06 25.12 6.98
N GLY A 40 -0.63 25.04 5.83
CA GLY A 40 -0.20 24.33 4.63
C GLY A 40 -0.59 22.87 4.56
N ALA A 41 -1.11 22.27 5.63
CA ALA A 41 -1.55 20.88 5.62
C ALA A 41 -2.73 20.69 4.67
N ARG A 42 -2.65 19.68 3.79
CA ARG A 42 -3.74 19.30 2.88
C ARG A 42 -4.62 18.27 3.56
N VAL A 43 -5.91 18.53 3.68
CA VAL A 43 -6.86 17.70 4.42
C VAL A 43 -7.85 17.06 3.46
N TYR A 44 -8.13 15.79 3.66
CA TYR A 44 -9.10 14.98 2.92
C TYR A 44 -10.03 14.29 3.91
N LEU A 45 -11.33 14.42 3.71
CA LEU A 45 -12.36 13.90 4.62
C LEU A 45 -13.40 13.08 3.86
N ILE A 46 -13.71 11.90 4.40
CA ILE A 46 -14.93 11.16 4.11
C ILE A 46 -15.77 11.10 5.39
N GLU A 47 -16.92 11.74 5.39
CA GLU A 47 -17.88 11.66 6.50
C GLU A 47 -18.51 10.26 6.53
N SER A 48 -18.40 9.56 7.66
CA SER A 48 -18.93 8.21 7.89
C SER A 48 -19.61 8.15 9.26
N PRO A 49 -20.86 8.62 9.37
CA PRO A 49 -21.54 8.80 10.66
C PRO A 49 -22.10 7.52 11.27
N ALA A 50 -22.00 6.37 10.60
CA ALA A 50 -22.63 5.13 11.05
C ALA A 50 -22.10 4.63 12.41
N ILE A 51 -20.86 4.94 12.75
CA ILE A 51 -20.23 4.57 14.02
C ILE A 51 -19.56 5.82 14.59
N ALA A 52 -19.78 6.10 15.88
CA ALA A 52 -19.23 7.27 16.58
C ALA A 52 -17.70 7.15 16.79
N MET A 53 -16.96 6.98 15.70
CA MET A 53 -15.50 6.83 15.65
C MET A 53 -14.89 7.65 14.52
N VAL A 54 -13.62 7.97 14.68
CA VAL A 54 -12.80 8.59 13.64
C VAL A 54 -11.48 7.86 13.48
N ASP A 55 -11.09 7.66 12.24
CA ASP A 55 -9.77 7.21 11.83
C ASP A 55 -9.06 8.36 11.11
N VAL A 56 -7.86 8.68 11.54
CA VAL A 56 -7.03 9.75 10.99
C VAL A 56 -5.67 9.17 10.57
N GLN A 57 -5.17 9.59 9.43
CA GLN A 57 -3.80 9.33 9.01
C GLN A 57 -3.14 10.63 8.56
N VAL A 58 -1.98 10.92 9.14
CA VAL A 58 -1.12 12.03 8.73
C VAL A 58 0.09 11.46 8.02
N ASP A 59 0.22 11.75 6.73
CA ASP A 59 1.34 11.32 5.89
C ASP A 59 2.25 12.51 5.59
N VAL A 60 3.55 12.31 5.74
CA VAL A 60 4.57 13.29 5.34
C VAL A 60 5.60 12.65 4.41
N ASP A 61 6.21 13.43 3.54
CA ASP A 61 7.31 13.00 2.68
C ASP A 61 8.61 12.85 3.48
N GLY A 62 8.67 11.76 4.23
CA GLY A 62 9.73 11.38 5.17
C GLY A 62 9.92 9.87 5.22
N GLY A 63 9.62 9.15 4.13
CA GLY A 63 9.83 7.71 4.02
C GLY A 63 11.31 7.33 3.91
N SER A 64 11.58 6.02 3.87
CA SER A 64 12.96 5.50 3.84
C SER A 64 13.77 5.97 2.63
N ARG A 65 13.12 6.35 1.50
CA ARG A 65 13.81 6.95 0.35
C ARG A 65 14.47 8.31 0.64
N ARG A 66 14.13 8.93 1.77
CA ARG A 66 14.74 10.18 2.25
C ARG A 66 15.96 9.96 3.15
N VAL A 67 16.26 8.70 3.45
CA VAL A 67 17.36 8.29 4.32
C VAL A 67 18.58 7.96 3.45
N ALA A 68 19.77 8.42 3.88
CA ALA A 68 21.03 8.04 3.23
C ALA A 68 21.25 6.52 3.33
N ALA A 69 21.90 5.93 2.32
CA ALA A 69 22.12 4.49 2.26
C ALA A 69 22.85 3.95 3.51
N GLU A 70 23.80 4.74 4.05
CA GLU A 70 24.59 4.40 5.22
C GLU A 70 23.80 4.37 6.54
N GLN A 71 22.59 4.96 6.53
CA GLN A 71 21.66 5.00 7.67
C GLN A 71 20.33 4.30 7.35
N ALA A 72 20.32 3.37 6.36
CA ALA A 72 19.13 2.60 6.07
C ALA A 72 18.53 1.99 7.34
N GLY A 73 17.23 2.22 7.57
CA GLY A 73 16.52 1.87 8.80
C GLY A 73 16.20 3.05 9.72
N LEU A 74 16.79 4.25 9.50
CA LEU A 74 16.57 5.43 10.37
C LEU A 74 15.08 5.80 10.50
N ALA A 75 14.35 5.91 9.39
CA ALA A 75 12.93 6.27 9.43
C ALA A 75 12.09 5.25 10.23
N GLY A 76 12.37 3.95 10.05
CA GLY A 76 11.72 2.88 10.80
C GLY A 76 12.06 2.91 12.31
N ALA A 77 13.33 3.13 12.64
CA ALA A 77 13.79 3.27 14.02
C ALA A 77 13.13 4.49 14.71
N MET A 78 13.06 5.63 14.01
CA MET A 78 12.37 6.81 14.51
C MET A 78 10.87 6.52 14.74
N ALA A 79 10.20 5.85 13.81
CA ALA A 79 8.79 5.49 13.97
C ALA A 79 8.55 4.63 15.23
N ALA A 80 9.43 3.64 15.47
CA ALA A 80 9.34 2.79 16.64
C ALA A 80 9.55 3.58 17.96
N LEU A 81 10.46 4.57 17.97
CA LEU A 81 10.75 5.35 19.16
C LEU A 81 9.69 6.41 19.49
N LEU A 82 8.82 6.78 18.58
CA LEU A 82 7.72 7.73 18.83
C LEU A 82 6.74 7.24 19.91
N SER A 83 6.61 5.94 20.09
CA SER A 83 5.79 5.34 21.14
C SER A 83 6.52 5.19 22.50
N LYS A 84 7.79 5.63 22.60
CA LYS A 84 8.65 5.37 23.75
C LYS A 84 8.78 6.54 24.71
N GLY A 85 8.04 7.61 24.49
CA GLY A 85 7.94 8.73 25.41
C GLY A 85 7.77 10.07 24.71
N VAL A 86 7.27 11.03 25.47
CA VAL A 86 7.21 12.45 25.09
C VAL A 86 8.01 13.29 26.07
N ALA A 87 8.63 14.36 25.56
CA ALA A 87 9.43 15.27 26.38
C ALA A 87 8.58 16.09 27.34
N ALA A 88 9.17 16.52 28.45
CA ALA A 88 8.56 17.52 29.34
C ALA A 88 8.49 18.87 28.66
N ARG A 89 7.48 19.66 29.00
CA ARG A 89 7.32 21.05 28.61
C ARG A 89 6.60 21.86 29.69
N PRO A 90 6.58 23.19 29.61
CA PRO A 90 5.79 24.00 30.53
C PRO A 90 4.34 23.54 30.59
N GLY A 91 3.86 23.22 31.78
CA GLY A 91 2.50 22.76 32.04
C GLY A 91 2.18 21.31 31.67
N ALA A 92 3.17 20.51 31.21
CA ALA A 92 2.97 19.08 30.97
C ALA A 92 4.27 18.28 31.24
N PRO A 93 4.25 17.29 32.17
CA PRO A 93 5.39 16.46 32.47
C PRO A 93 5.79 15.58 31.29
N ALA A 94 7.02 15.06 31.32
CA ALA A 94 7.44 13.98 30.43
C ALA A 94 6.58 12.73 30.70
N MET A 95 6.40 11.92 29.68
CA MET A 95 5.79 10.59 29.81
C MET A 95 6.75 9.58 29.19
N ASP A 96 6.96 8.47 29.87
CA ASP A 96 7.70 7.33 29.34
C ASP A 96 6.78 6.38 28.54
N GLU A 97 7.30 5.24 28.11
CA GLU A 97 6.58 4.23 27.34
C GLU A 97 5.33 3.70 28.07
N ASN A 98 5.44 3.48 29.40
CA ASN A 98 4.35 2.93 30.20
C ASN A 98 3.25 3.97 30.43
N ALA A 99 3.61 5.18 30.84
CA ALA A 99 2.66 6.28 31.02
C ALA A 99 1.91 6.63 29.72
N LEU A 100 2.60 6.55 28.56
CA LEU A 100 1.92 6.71 27.27
C LEU A 100 0.94 5.57 26.98
N GLY A 101 1.35 4.33 27.25
CA GLY A 101 0.49 3.15 27.06
C GLY A 101 -0.77 3.22 27.90
N GLU A 102 -0.64 3.58 29.18
CA GLU A 102 -1.78 3.78 30.10
C GLU A 102 -2.69 4.91 29.62
N ALA A 103 -2.14 6.07 29.24
CA ALA A 103 -2.94 7.18 28.76
C ALA A 103 -3.76 6.85 27.50
N TRP A 104 -3.18 6.09 26.55
CA TRP A 104 -3.92 5.62 25.38
C TRP A 104 -5.00 4.59 25.71
N ALA A 105 -4.72 3.69 26.67
CA ALA A 105 -5.68 2.70 27.14
C ALA A 105 -6.88 3.36 27.83
N ASP A 106 -6.65 4.35 28.70
CA ASP A 106 -7.69 5.11 29.41
C ASP A 106 -8.60 5.87 28.45
N LEU A 107 -8.07 6.34 27.32
CA LEU A 107 -8.85 7.02 26.28
C LEU A 107 -9.61 6.04 25.34
N GLY A 108 -9.37 4.73 25.43
CA GLY A 108 -9.90 3.77 24.47
C GLY A 108 -9.47 4.08 23.02
N ALA A 109 -8.36 4.82 22.84
CA ALA A 109 -7.87 5.30 21.57
C ALA A 109 -6.58 4.58 21.17
N GLN A 110 -6.21 4.67 19.89
CA GLN A 110 -4.99 4.08 19.37
C GLN A 110 -4.21 5.13 18.58
N PHE A 111 -2.93 5.22 18.86
CA PHE A 111 -1.99 6.05 18.10
C PHE A 111 -0.78 5.22 17.71
N GLY A 112 -0.25 5.47 16.51
CA GLY A 112 0.95 4.78 16.02
C GLY A 112 1.67 5.59 14.96
N ALA A 113 2.92 5.22 14.73
CA ALA A 113 3.73 5.75 13.64
C ALA A 113 4.34 4.61 12.83
N SER A 114 4.55 4.83 11.54
CA SER A 114 5.19 3.88 10.63
C SER A 114 5.97 4.61 9.54
N ALA A 115 6.97 3.94 8.98
CA ALA A 115 7.73 4.44 7.85
C ALA A 115 7.67 3.44 6.71
N GLY A 116 7.13 3.86 5.57
CA GLY A 116 7.21 3.15 4.30
C GLY A 116 8.34 3.70 3.44
N SER A 117 8.42 3.23 2.19
CA SER A 117 9.42 3.75 1.24
C SER A 117 9.22 5.23 0.94
N ASP A 118 7.99 5.66 0.70
CA ASP A 118 7.67 7.02 0.26
C ASP A 118 7.32 7.97 1.39
N ARG A 119 6.65 7.49 2.41
CA ARG A 119 6.05 8.34 3.44
C ARG A 119 6.34 7.84 4.85
N PHE A 120 6.37 8.79 5.76
CA PHE A 120 6.26 8.57 7.18
C PHE A 120 4.81 8.89 7.59
N SER A 121 4.20 8.00 8.34
CA SER A 121 2.77 8.07 8.63
C SER A 121 2.51 8.01 10.12
N PHE A 122 1.60 8.87 10.60
CA PHE A 122 0.99 8.76 11.92
C PHE A 122 -0.48 8.33 11.74
N SER A 123 -0.96 7.48 12.63
CA SER A 123 -2.35 7.04 12.66
C SER A 123 -2.96 7.30 14.02
N LEU A 124 -4.20 7.80 14.03
CA LEU A 124 -5.01 7.97 15.23
C LEU A 124 -6.38 7.34 14.98
N ARG A 125 -6.84 6.51 15.91
CA ARG A 125 -8.21 6.03 15.98
C ARG A 125 -8.79 6.40 17.35
N SER A 126 -9.96 7.02 17.37
CA SER A 126 -10.63 7.44 18.60
C SER A 126 -12.15 7.37 18.45
N LEU A 127 -12.84 7.33 19.58
CA LEU A 127 -14.25 7.69 19.64
C LEU A 127 -14.40 9.19 19.32
N THR A 128 -15.59 9.59 18.84
CA THR A 128 -15.92 11.00 18.56
C THR A 128 -16.57 11.73 19.75
N GLU A 129 -16.62 11.08 20.92
CA GLU A 129 -17.01 11.72 22.17
C GLU A 129 -16.12 12.95 22.43
N PRO A 130 -16.67 14.17 22.61
CA PRO A 130 -15.87 15.39 22.56
C PRO A 130 -14.66 15.42 23.50
N ASP A 131 -14.87 15.04 24.76
CA ASP A 131 -13.80 15.08 25.78
C ASP A 131 -12.72 14.04 25.50
N LEU A 132 -13.09 12.83 25.10
CA LEU A 132 -12.15 11.76 24.73
C LEU A 132 -11.37 12.11 23.48
N LEU A 133 -12.06 12.61 22.46
CA LEU A 133 -11.42 13.01 21.20
C LEU A 133 -10.43 14.16 21.42
N GLN A 134 -10.81 15.17 22.21
CA GLN A 134 -9.93 16.29 22.51
C GLN A 134 -8.66 15.85 23.24
N GLN A 135 -8.77 14.95 24.22
CA GLN A 135 -7.65 14.40 24.96
C GLN A 135 -6.77 13.54 24.03
N ALA A 136 -7.36 12.67 23.20
CA ALA A 136 -6.64 11.85 22.24
C ALA A 136 -5.86 12.70 21.22
N VAL A 137 -6.48 13.76 20.67
CA VAL A 137 -5.81 14.71 19.76
C VAL A 137 -4.68 15.44 20.47
N SER A 138 -4.87 15.88 21.72
CA SER A 138 -3.81 16.55 22.48
C SER A 138 -2.61 15.65 22.75
N LEU A 139 -2.84 14.38 23.10
CA LEU A 139 -1.80 13.39 23.31
C LEU A 139 -1.07 13.03 22.01
N ALA A 140 -1.80 12.82 20.92
CA ALA A 140 -1.23 12.59 19.61
C ALA A 140 -0.37 13.76 19.13
N ALA A 141 -0.84 15.00 19.31
CA ALA A 141 -0.09 16.22 18.99
C ALA A 141 1.25 16.29 19.74
N ARG A 142 1.28 15.86 21.01
CA ARG A 142 2.53 15.77 21.78
C ARG A 142 3.48 14.71 21.20
N GLN A 143 2.97 13.52 20.88
CA GLN A 143 3.81 12.46 20.30
C GLN A 143 4.33 12.82 18.91
N ILE A 144 3.54 13.54 18.11
CA ILE A 144 3.98 14.01 16.80
C ILE A 144 5.08 15.07 16.92
N ALA A 145 4.93 16.04 17.82
CA ALA A 145 5.79 17.22 17.85
C ALA A 145 6.91 17.18 18.89
N GLU A 146 6.71 16.45 20.00
CA GLU A 146 7.58 16.49 21.19
C GLU A 146 8.10 15.08 21.59
N PRO A 147 8.54 14.22 20.64
CA PRO A 147 9.03 12.90 21.01
C PRO A 147 10.30 13.00 21.86
N ALA A 148 10.38 12.19 22.91
CA ALA A 148 11.53 12.20 23.83
C ALA A 148 12.78 11.59 23.21
N PHE A 149 12.64 10.57 22.37
CA PHE A 149 13.71 9.75 21.81
C PHE A 149 14.73 9.35 22.90
N PRO A 150 14.34 8.52 23.89
CA PRO A 150 15.21 8.17 25.00
C PRO A 150 16.34 7.24 24.53
N ASP A 151 17.60 7.65 24.73
CA ASP A 151 18.77 6.91 24.22
C ASP A 151 18.88 5.50 24.80
N ALA A 152 18.63 5.32 26.10
CA ALA A 152 18.67 4.00 26.73
C ALA A 152 17.66 3.02 26.10
N VAL A 153 16.47 3.51 25.72
CA VAL A 153 15.47 2.70 25.01
C VAL A 153 15.93 2.39 23.59
N TRP A 154 16.54 3.36 22.91
CA TRP A 154 17.12 3.12 21.58
C TRP A 154 18.21 2.04 21.63
N GLN A 155 19.14 2.10 22.59
CA GLN A 155 20.20 1.10 22.71
C GLN A 155 19.61 -0.31 22.92
N ARG A 156 18.62 -0.44 23.82
CA ARG A 156 17.88 -1.70 24.04
C ARG A 156 17.21 -2.20 22.76
N ASP A 157 16.46 -1.34 22.09
CA ASP A 157 15.66 -1.71 20.93
C ASP A 157 16.54 -1.98 19.70
N ARG A 158 17.66 -1.27 19.56
CA ARG A 158 18.69 -1.55 18.55
C ARG A 158 19.25 -2.97 18.69
N GLN A 159 19.56 -3.42 19.91
CA GLN A 159 20.04 -4.80 20.14
C GLN A 159 18.97 -5.82 19.74
N ARG A 160 17.70 -5.55 20.02
CA ARG A 160 16.59 -6.40 19.58
C ARG A 160 16.46 -6.42 18.06
N LEU A 161 16.56 -5.28 17.37
CA LEU A 161 16.56 -5.19 15.93
C LEU A 161 17.73 -5.94 15.28
N LEU A 162 18.93 -5.85 15.87
CA LEU A 162 20.10 -6.63 15.42
C LEU A 162 19.86 -8.14 15.53
N ALA A 163 19.27 -8.61 16.64
CA ALA A 163 18.94 -10.01 16.81
C ALA A 163 17.90 -10.48 15.80
N GLN A 164 16.84 -9.70 15.57
CA GLN A 164 15.82 -9.98 14.55
C GLN A 164 16.40 -10.00 13.13
N LEU A 165 17.33 -9.08 12.84
CA LEU A 165 18.00 -9.03 11.55
C LEU A 165 18.85 -10.29 11.32
N LYS A 166 19.63 -10.73 12.32
CA LYS A 166 20.42 -11.98 12.27
C LYS A 166 19.53 -13.19 12.06
N GLU A 167 18.41 -13.27 12.76
CA GLU A 167 17.42 -14.31 12.52
C GLU A 167 16.85 -14.24 11.09
N SER A 168 16.57 -13.04 10.58
CA SER A 168 16.06 -12.87 9.22
C SER A 168 17.01 -13.43 8.15
N TYR A 169 18.32 -13.38 8.37
CA TYR A 169 19.33 -13.98 7.46
C TYR A 169 19.30 -15.51 7.44
N THR A 170 18.60 -16.17 8.34
CA THR A 170 18.37 -17.62 8.28
C THR A 170 17.13 -18.00 7.45
N ARG A 171 16.34 -17.01 7.02
CA ARG A 171 15.10 -17.23 6.26
C ARG A 171 15.32 -17.08 4.76
N PRO A 172 15.09 -18.15 3.97
CA PRO A 172 15.26 -18.13 2.52
C PRO A 172 14.50 -17.00 1.82
N ALA A 173 13.23 -16.80 2.18
CA ALA A 173 12.39 -15.77 1.60
C ALA A 173 12.97 -14.35 1.79
N TYR A 174 13.51 -14.06 2.98
CA TYR A 174 14.15 -12.77 3.28
C TYR A 174 15.39 -12.53 2.43
N LEU A 175 16.28 -13.52 2.35
CA LEU A 175 17.51 -13.40 1.56
C LEU A 175 17.21 -13.24 0.07
N THR A 176 16.21 -13.97 -0.44
CA THR A 176 15.80 -13.88 -1.84
C THR A 176 15.21 -12.49 -2.14
N ALA A 177 14.32 -11.99 -1.27
CA ALA A 177 13.71 -10.66 -1.43
C ALA A 177 14.73 -9.53 -1.37
N ARG A 178 15.68 -9.62 -0.44
CA ARG A 178 16.78 -8.65 -0.30
C ARG A 178 17.65 -8.61 -1.55
N ALA A 179 18.14 -9.76 -2.01
CA ALA A 179 18.97 -9.83 -3.22
C ALA A 179 18.22 -9.33 -4.47
N PHE A 180 16.90 -9.58 -4.53
CA PHE A 180 16.03 -9.08 -5.58
C PHE A 180 15.88 -7.56 -5.53
N SER A 181 15.58 -7.00 -4.36
CA SER A 181 15.46 -5.55 -4.13
C SER A 181 16.75 -4.81 -4.53
N GLU A 182 17.89 -5.27 -4.02
CA GLU A 182 19.21 -4.71 -4.35
C GLU A 182 19.50 -4.75 -5.87
N ALA A 183 19.12 -5.84 -6.54
CA ALA A 183 19.39 -6.00 -7.97
C ALA A 183 18.43 -5.19 -8.86
N VAL A 184 17.16 -5.06 -8.48
CA VAL A 184 16.13 -4.31 -9.22
C VAL A 184 16.34 -2.81 -9.07
N TYR A 185 16.55 -2.33 -7.84
CA TYR A 185 16.62 -0.90 -7.57
C TYR A 185 18.04 -0.33 -7.62
N ARG A 186 19.09 -1.19 -7.50
CA ARG A 186 20.49 -0.77 -7.58
C ARG A 186 20.81 0.37 -6.60
N SER A 187 21.22 1.53 -7.11
CA SER A 187 21.53 2.72 -6.31
C SER A 187 20.30 3.57 -5.91
N HIS A 188 19.12 3.22 -6.40
CA HIS A 188 17.91 3.96 -6.02
C HIS A 188 17.55 3.68 -4.56
N PRO A 189 17.08 4.71 -3.79
CA PRO A 189 16.78 4.54 -2.36
C PRO A 189 15.74 3.47 -2.00
N TYR A 190 14.91 3.03 -2.95
CA TYR A 190 14.01 1.89 -2.73
C TYR A 190 14.73 0.57 -2.49
N GLY A 191 15.98 0.45 -2.91
CA GLY A 191 16.84 -0.71 -2.70
C GLY A 191 17.78 -0.60 -1.51
N HIS A 192 17.70 0.47 -0.70
CA HIS A 192 18.52 0.60 0.49
C HIS A 192 18.05 -0.38 1.57
N GLU A 193 18.93 -1.34 1.89
CA GLU A 193 18.61 -2.41 2.82
C GLU A 193 19.21 -2.16 4.21
N VAL A 194 18.43 -2.49 5.23
CA VAL A 194 18.89 -2.42 6.62
C VAL A 194 19.96 -3.49 6.87
N SER A 195 21.04 -3.11 7.53
CA SER A 195 22.15 -4.00 7.89
C SER A 195 22.65 -3.71 9.31
N GLU A 196 23.48 -4.59 9.85
CA GLU A 196 24.16 -4.34 11.13
C GLU A 196 24.97 -3.04 11.07
N ALA A 197 25.66 -2.80 9.95
CA ALA A 197 26.48 -1.60 9.74
C ALA A 197 25.63 -0.32 9.70
N THR A 198 24.47 -0.33 9.04
CA THR A 198 23.58 0.83 8.99
C THR A 198 22.94 1.11 10.33
N LEU A 199 22.48 0.08 11.07
CA LEU A 199 21.92 0.21 12.41
C LEU A 199 22.95 0.73 13.42
N ALA A 200 24.22 0.36 13.28
CA ALA A 200 25.30 0.86 14.14
C ALA A 200 25.55 2.37 14.00
N ARG A 201 25.23 2.94 12.83
CA ARG A 201 25.41 4.38 12.54
C ARG A 201 24.22 5.24 12.95
N ILE A 202 23.10 4.64 13.35
CA ILE A 202 21.89 5.38 13.73
C ILE A 202 21.97 5.74 15.22
N GLY A 203 21.89 7.03 15.52
CA GLY A 203 21.78 7.57 16.87
C GLY A 203 20.49 8.38 17.05
N VAL A 204 20.21 8.73 18.30
CA VAL A 204 19.05 9.58 18.65
C VAL A 204 19.17 10.98 18.02
N ALA A 205 20.41 11.49 17.87
CA ALA A 205 20.64 12.77 17.19
C ALA A 205 20.18 12.75 15.73
N ASP A 206 20.40 11.63 15.01
CA ASP A 206 19.95 11.45 13.62
C ASP A 206 18.41 11.41 13.55
N MET A 207 17.76 10.75 14.51
CA MET A 207 16.30 10.70 14.59
C MET A 207 15.69 12.09 14.81
N ARG A 208 16.29 12.89 15.71
CA ARG A 208 15.87 14.28 15.96
C ARG A 208 16.07 15.15 14.72
N ALA A 209 17.20 15.03 14.05
CA ALA A 209 17.48 15.77 12.83
C ALA A 209 16.49 15.39 11.70
N PHE A 210 16.21 14.10 11.55
CA PHE A 210 15.23 13.60 10.57
C PHE A 210 13.82 14.08 10.91
N HIS A 211 13.41 14.00 12.17
CA HIS A 211 12.12 14.50 12.66
C HIS A 211 11.96 16.00 12.34
N THR A 212 12.90 16.83 12.74
CA THR A 212 12.87 18.28 12.50
C THR A 212 12.79 18.62 11.02
N ARG A 213 13.45 17.85 10.17
CA ARG A 213 13.51 18.10 8.73
C ARG A 213 12.22 17.74 7.99
N TYR A 214 11.57 16.64 8.36
CA TYR A 214 10.49 16.06 7.57
C TYR A 214 9.10 16.18 8.20
N ILE A 215 9.02 16.27 9.54
CA ILE A 215 7.73 16.35 10.23
C ILE A 215 7.32 17.81 10.39
N SER A 216 6.48 18.29 9.48
CA SER A 216 5.98 19.66 9.48
C SER A 216 4.56 19.73 8.90
N ALA A 217 3.81 20.75 9.25
CA ALA A 217 2.47 20.97 8.71
C ALA A 217 2.49 21.17 7.19
N CYS A 218 3.48 21.91 6.65
CA CYS A 218 3.64 22.13 5.22
C CYS A 218 3.85 20.85 4.40
N ASN A 219 4.41 19.82 5.03
CA ASN A 219 4.66 18.53 4.40
C ASN A 219 3.52 17.52 4.61
N ALA A 220 2.48 17.89 5.39
CA ALA A 220 1.46 16.96 5.82
C ALA A 220 0.29 16.84 4.82
N ARG A 221 -0.12 15.60 4.58
CA ARG A 221 -1.41 15.21 4.01
C ARG A 221 -2.20 14.48 5.09
N VAL A 222 -3.36 14.98 5.44
CA VAL A 222 -4.19 14.42 6.51
C VAL A 222 -5.44 13.81 5.89
N SER A 223 -5.60 12.51 6.05
CA SER A 223 -6.77 11.76 5.62
C SER A 223 -7.62 11.41 6.83
N ILE A 224 -8.93 11.63 6.75
CA ILE A 224 -9.89 11.44 7.84
C ILE A 224 -11.09 10.68 7.32
N VAL A 225 -11.49 9.64 8.05
CA VAL A 225 -12.74 8.91 7.80
C VAL A 225 -13.45 8.71 9.14
N GLY A 226 -14.70 9.14 9.26
CA GLY A 226 -15.44 8.93 10.51
C GLY A 226 -16.62 9.86 10.71
N ALA A 227 -17.19 9.81 11.91
CA ALA A 227 -18.37 10.55 12.30
C ALA A 227 -18.02 11.99 12.73
N LEU A 228 -17.43 12.75 11.82
CA LEU A 228 -17.08 14.15 12.00
C LEU A 228 -17.55 14.95 10.80
N THR A 229 -18.09 16.15 11.06
CA THR A 229 -18.32 17.16 10.04
C THR A 229 -17.02 17.81 9.60
N ARG A 230 -17.02 18.52 8.47
CA ARG A 230 -15.85 19.27 8.00
C ARG A 230 -15.31 20.24 9.05
N VAL A 231 -16.16 20.95 9.77
CA VAL A 231 -15.74 21.91 10.82
C VAL A 231 -15.01 21.19 11.96
N GLN A 232 -15.56 20.05 12.41
CA GLN A 232 -14.96 19.25 13.46
C GLN A 232 -13.63 18.63 13.00
N ALA A 233 -13.56 18.15 11.75
CA ALA A 233 -12.34 17.62 11.17
C ALA A 233 -11.25 18.70 11.01
N ASP A 234 -11.60 19.92 10.63
CA ASP A 234 -10.67 21.04 10.56
C ASP A 234 -10.11 21.40 11.92
N ALA A 235 -10.96 21.47 12.95
CA ALA A 235 -10.54 21.70 14.34
C ALA A 235 -9.65 20.56 14.87
N LEU A 236 -9.96 19.31 14.53
CA LEU A 236 -9.13 18.15 14.88
C LEU A 236 -7.73 18.28 14.28
N VAL A 237 -7.61 18.59 12.99
CA VAL A 237 -6.31 18.74 12.33
C VAL A 237 -5.53 19.93 12.88
N THR A 238 -6.21 21.04 13.14
CA THR A 238 -5.62 22.20 13.81
C THR A 238 -5.02 21.81 15.17
N GLY A 239 -5.76 21.08 15.99
CA GLY A 239 -5.27 20.59 17.28
C GLY A 239 -4.11 19.60 17.15
N LEU A 240 -4.19 18.67 16.19
CA LEU A 240 -3.19 17.64 15.97
C LEU A 240 -1.84 18.19 15.53
N LEU A 241 -1.83 19.26 14.72
CA LEU A 241 -0.63 19.89 14.18
C LEU A 241 -0.20 21.16 14.96
N ALA A 242 -0.98 21.59 15.95
CA ALA A 242 -0.78 22.84 16.69
C ALA A 242 0.60 22.99 17.35
N ARG A 243 1.30 21.88 17.60
CA ARG A 243 2.58 21.85 18.30
C ARG A 243 3.78 21.79 17.36
N LEU A 244 3.54 21.56 16.06
CA LEU A 244 4.61 21.61 15.07
C LEU A 244 5.06 23.07 14.89
N PRO A 245 6.35 23.31 14.59
CA PRO A 245 6.82 24.64 14.32
C PRO A 245 6.00 25.30 13.24
N THR A 246 5.59 26.55 13.48
CA THR A 246 4.95 27.39 12.45
C THR A 246 6.03 27.78 11.43
N SER A 247 5.78 27.44 10.17
CA SER A 247 6.66 27.78 9.06
C SER A 247 5.84 28.42 7.95
N ASP A 248 6.40 29.42 7.29
CA ASP A 248 5.88 29.87 6.03
C ASP A 248 6.19 28.81 4.97
N CYS A 249 5.15 28.11 4.50
CA CYS A 249 5.33 27.03 3.53
C CYS A 249 5.88 27.51 2.20
N ALA A 250 5.64 28.78 1.83
CA ALA A 250 6.20 29.38 0.62
C ALA A 250 7.70 29.66 0.76
N ALA A 251 8.17 29.93 1.97
CA ALA A 251 9.59 30.17 2.28
C ALA A 251 10.35 28.86 2.62
N THR A 252 9.65 27.74 2.76
CA THR A 252 10.29 26.46 3.10
C THR A 252 11.09 25.95 1.90
N THR A 253 12.38 25.62 2.12
CA THR A 253 13.21 25.01 1.08
C THR A 253 12.59 23.68 0.61
N PRO A 254 12.37 23.52 -0.72
CA PRO A 254 11.85 22.26 -1.24
C PRO A 254 12.72 21.06 -0.85
N LEU A 255 12.07 19.95 -0.59
CA LEU A 255 12.80 18.70 -0.31
C LEU A 255 13.62 18.27 -1.54
N PRO A 256 14.84 17.73 -1.36
CA PRO A 256 15.67 17.27 -2.46
C PRO A 256 14.92 16.31 -3.38
N GLN A 257 15.16 16.43 -4.68
CA GLN A 257 14.61 15.50 -5.65
C GLN A 257 15.21 14.11 -5.43
N VAL A 258 14.37 13.09 -5.41
CA VAL A 258 14.81 11.69 -5.48
C VAL A 258 14.78 11.29 -6.95
N PRO A 259 15.87 10.74 -7.51
CA PRO A 259 15.90 10.34 -8.91
C PRO A 259 14.87 9.25 -9.19
N GLU A 260 14.46 9.11 -10.45
CA GLU A 260 13.59 8.00 -10.85
C GLU A 260 14.35 6.67 -10.85
N VAL A 261 13.63 5.56 -10.67
CA VAL A 261 14.21 4.21 -10.78
C VAL A 261 14.59 3.97 -12.24
N ALA A 262 15.87 3.73 -12.48
CA ALA A 262 16.35 3.46 -13.83
C ALA A 262 15.90 2.07 -14.32
N PRO A 263 15.51 1.93 -15.61
CA PRO A 263 15.19 0.62 -16.18
C PRO A 263 16.41 -0.31 -16.18
N LEU A 264 16.16 -1.61 -16.23
CA LEU A 264 17.22 -2.60 -16.37
C LEU A 264 17.73 -2.61 -17.82
N GLU A 265 19.04 -2.68 -18.00
CA GLU A 265 19.66 -2.70 -19.32
C GLU A 265 19.78 -4.13 -19.88
N GLN A 266 20.01 -5.11 -18.98
CA GLN A 266 20.22 -6.52 -19.33
C GLN A 266 19.67 -7.44 -18.23
N ALA A 267 19.42 -8.69 -18.59
CA ALA A 267 19.04 -9.72 -17.65
C ALA A 267 20.20 -10.02 -16.67
N ARG A 268 19.82 -10.34 -15.44
CA ARG A 268 20.77 -10.79 -14.42
C ARG A 268 20.21 -11.98 -13.67
N VAL A 269 20.97 -13.06 -13.59
CA VAL A 269 20.63 -14.24 -12.78
C VAL A 269 21.54 -14.31 -11.57
N ILE A 270 20.94 -14.32 -10.39
CA ILE A 270 21.62 -14.42 -9.09
C ILE A 270 21.23 -15.76 -8.47
N ARG A 271 22.22 -16.62 -8.23
CA ARG A 271 22.03 -17.90 -7.57
C ARG A 271 22.64 -17.83 -6.17
N ILE A 272 21.84 -18.13 -5.15
CA ILE A 272 22.27 -18.10 -3.74
C ILE A 272 22.24 -19.55 -3.24
N PRO A 273 23.41 -20.17 -2.98
CA PRO A 273 23.46 -21.47 -2.34
C PRO A 273 22.85 -21.41 -0.93
N PHE A 274 21.90 -22.26 -0.66
CA PHE A 274 21.25 -22.33 0.65
C PHE A 274 20.66 -23.72 0.87
N ASN A 275 20.87 -24.29 2.03
CA ASN A 275 20.27 -25.58 2.39
C ASN A 275 18.81 -25.35 2.84
N SER A 276 17.89 -25.56 1.93
CA SER A 276 16.46 -25.38 2.16
C SER A 276 15.65 -26.51 1.53
N ALA A 277 14.54 -26.87 2.17
CA ALA A 277 13.59 -27.84 1.62
C ALA A 277 12.90 -27.36 0.34
N GLN A 278 12.89 -26.03 0.11
CA GLN A 278 12.30 -25.39 -1.07
C GLN A 278 13.29 -24.37 -1.66
N ALA A 279 13.32 -24.31 -2.98
CA ALA A 279 13.93 -23.20 -3.69
C ALA A 279 12.95 -22.03 -3.77
N HIS A 280 13.46 -20.82 -3.57
CA HIS A 280 12.73 -19.57 -3.71
C HIS A 280 13.19 -18.87 -4.97
N VAL A 281 12.26 -18.45 -5.82
CA VAL A 281 12.55 -17.76 -7.07
C VAL A 281 11.79 -16.45 -7.12
N LEU A 282 12.50 -15.37 -7.40
CA LEU A 282 11.92 -14.07 -7.75
C LEU A 282 12.43 -13.63 -9.13
N LEU A 283 11.51 -13.24 -9.98
CA LEU A 283 11.76 -12.70 -11.32
C LEU A 283 11.09 -11.34 -11.43
N GLY A 284 11.78 -10.30 -11.93
CA GLY A 284 11.15 -9.01 -12.11
C GLY A 284 12.09 -7.88 -12.49
N GLN A 285 11.53 -6.69 -12.50
CA GLN A 285 12.17 -5.44 -12.91
C GLN A 285 11.44 -4.23 -12.29
N PRO A 286 11.96 -2.99 -12.41
CA PRO A 286 11.16 -1.79 -12.15
C PRO A 286 9.89 -1.80 -13.03
N GLY A 287 8.74 -1.53 -12.43
CA GLY A 287 7.44 -1.50 -13.08
C GLY A 287 7.00 -0.09 -13.46
N TYR A 288 6.10 0.50 -12.69
CA TYR A 288 5.52 1.82 -12.98
C TYR A 288 5.18 2.60 -11.71
N LYS A 289 4.89 3.90 -11.86
CA LYS A 289 4.47 4.80 -10.77
C LYS A 289 2.95 4.70 -10.53
N ARG A 290 2.52 5.05 -9.32
CA ARG A 290 1.10 4.93 -8.95
C ARG A 290 0.15 5.80 -9.80
N ASP A 291 0.62 6.91 -10.33
CA ASP A 291 -0.12 7.84 -11.19
C ASP A 291 -0.05 7.51 -12.69
N ASP A 292 0.52 6.35 -13.04
CA ASP A 292 0.68 5.92 -14.44
C ASP A 292 -0.70 5.70 -15.10
N PRO A 293 -0.91 6.21 -16.34
CA PRO A 293 -2.16 6.05 -17.06
C PRO A 293 -2.52 4.59 -17.35
N ASP A 294 -1.53 3.69 -17.42
CA ASP A 294 -1.74 2.26 -17.65
C ASP A 294 -2.18 1.49 -16.38
N PHE A 295 -2.33 2.16 -15.23
CA PHE A 295 -2.61 1.54 -13.94
C PHE A 295 -3.76 0.51 -14.00
N PHE A 296 -4.89 0.86 -14.60
CA PHE A 296 -6.06 -0.02 -14.64
C PHE A 296 -5.84 -1.21 -15.55
N ALA A 297 -5.23 -1.01 -16.72
CA ALA A 297 -4.89 -2.09 -17.64
C ALA A 297 -3.88 -3.07 -17.02
N LEU A 298 -2.87 -2.55 -16.32
CA LEU A 298 -1.89 -3.35 -15.59
C LEU A 298 -2.52 -4.09 -14.40
N THR A 299 -3.47 -3.47 -13.70
CA THR A 299 -4.21 -4.10 -12.60
C THR A 299 -5.02 -5.29 -13.08
N VAL A 300 -5.84 -5.10 -14.12
CA VAL A 300 -6.66 -6.17 -14.70
C VAL A 300 -5.78 -7.26 -15.32
N GLY A 301 -4.76 -6.88 -16.08
CA GLY A 301 -3.83 -7.82 -16.69
C GLY A 301 -3.05 -8.64 -15.66
N ASN A 302 -2.60 -8.02 -14.59
CA ASN A 302 -1.93 -8.76 -13.52
C ASN A 302 -2.86 -9.73 -12.79
N TYR A 303 -4.14 -9.39 -12.63
CA TYR A 303 -5.12 -10.33 -12.09
C TYR A 303 -5.15 -11.63 -12.93
N VAL A 304 -5.19 -11.52 -14.25
CA VAL A 304 -5.14 -12.68 -15.15
C VAL A 304 -3.80 -13.40 -15.11
N LEU A 305 -2.69 -12.66 -15.08
CA LEU A 305 -1.35 -13.25 -15.14
C LEU A 305 -1.04 -14.07 -13.87
N GLY A 306 -1.14 -13.46 -12.68
CA GLY A 306 -0.69 -14.10 -11.43
C GLY A 306 -1.33 -13.55 -10.16
N GLY A 307 -2.13 -12.48 -10.25
CA GLY A 307 -2.77 -11.84 -9.09
C GLY A 307 -4.12 -12.45 -8.71
N GLY A 308 -4.78 -13.18 -9.61
CA GLY A 308 -6.11 -13.78 -9.42
C GLY A 308 -6.11 -15.12 -8.68
N GLY A 309 -5.01 -15.51 -8.05
CA GLY A 309 -4.90 -16.77 -7.32
C GLY A 309 -5.09 -17.98 -8.24
N PHE A 310 -6.01 -18.88 -7.88
CA PHE A 310 -6.22 -20.15 -8.59
C PHE A 310 -6.67 -20.01 -10.07
N VAL A 311 -7.25 -18.90 -10.44
CA VAL A 311 -7.73 -18.65 -11.82
C VAL A 311 -6.68 -17.96 -12.70
N SER A 312 -5.48 -17.70 -12.16
CA SER A 312 -4.42 -17.02 -12.90
C SER A 312 -3.62 -17.98 -13.78
N ARG A 313 -3.11 -17.48 -14.91
CA ARG A 313 -2.28 -18.26 -15.85
C ARG A 313 -1.05 -18.89 -15.21
N LEU A 314 -0.38 -18.15 -14.31
CA LEU A 314 0.79 -18.68 -13.60
C LEU A 314 0.40 -19.88 -12.74
N THR A 315 -0.70 -19.81 -12.00
CA THR A 315 -1.15 -20.94 -11.18
C THR A 315 -1.56 -22.11 -12.08
N GLU A 316 -2.32 -21.88 -13.13
CA GLU A 316 -2.73 -22.92 -14.05
C GLU A 316 -1.52 -23.63 -14.70
N GLU A 317 -0.57 -22.86 -15.24
CA GLU A 317 0.54 -23.44 -16.02
C GLU A 317 1.65 -24.04 -15.16
N VAL A 318 1.98 -23.42 -14.01
CA VAL A 318 3.11 -23.87 -13.16
C VAL A 318 2.65 -24.86 -12.12
N ARG A 319 1.48 -24.66 -11.52
CA ARG A 319 0.95 -25.50 -10.44
C ARG A 319 0.05 -26.59 -10.97
N GLU A 320 -1.09 -26.24 -11.60
CA GLU A 320 -2.15 -27.22 -11.88
C GLU A 320 -1.73 -28.20 -13.00
N LYS A 321 -1.17 -27.71 -14.08
CA LYS A 321 -0.79 -28.55 -15.24
C LYS A 321 0.52 -29.31 -15.02
N ARG A 322 1.47 -28.78 -14.22
CA ARG A 322 2.82 -29.34 -14.13
C ARG A 322 3.27 -29.74 -12.71
N GLY A 323 2.53 -29.34 -11.68
CA GLY A 323 2.87 -29.66 -10.30
C GLY A 323 4.23 -29.10 -9.83
N LEU A 324 4.74 -28.06 -10.51
CA LEU A 324 6.09 -27.53 -10.26
C LEU A 324 6.16 -26.60 -9.05
N SER A 325 5.04 -26.01 -8.62
CA SER A 325 5.02 -25.07 -7.49
C SER A 325 3.69 -25.17 -6.76
N TYR A 326 3.73 -25.07 -5.43
CA TYR A 326 2.51 -24.92 -4.63
C TYR A 326 1.99 -23.46 -4.64
N SER A 327 2.90 -22.49 -4.71
CA SER A 327 2.58 -21.07 -4.72
C SER A 327 3.35 -20.36 -5.81
N VAL A 328 2.63 -19.76 -6.74
CA VAL A 328 3.16 -18.89 -7.79
C VAL A 328 2.23 -17.71 -7.98
N SER A 329 2.79 -16.50 -8.04
CA SER A 329 2.01 -15.27 -8.20
C SER A 329 2.83 -14.17 -8.87
N SER A 330 2.14 -13.13 -9.32
CA SER A 330 2.77 -11.87 -9.75
C SER A 330 2.04 -10.66 -9.18
N TYR A 331 2.78 -9.58 -8.98
CA TYR A 331 2.22 -8.31 -8.55
C TYR A 331 3.09 -7.13 -8.99
N PHE A 332 2.47 -5.97 -9.07
CA PHE A 332 3.14 -4.68 -9.16
C PHE A 332 3.05 -3.96 -7.81
N ALA A 333 4.09 -3.24 -7.45
CA ALA A 333 4.15 -2.43 -6.24
C ALA A 333 4.34 -0.94 -6.57
N PRO A 334 3.40 -0.28 -7.29
CA PRO A 334 3.58 1.09 -7.74
C PRO A 334 3.63 2.06 -6.57
N GLY A 335 4.66 2.90 -6.54
CA GLY A 335 4.88 3.96 -5.56
C GLY A 335 4.97 5.33 -6.20
N ARG A 336 5.57 6.26 -5.49
CA ARG A 336 5.89 7.61 -6.01
C ARG A 336 6.90 7.53 -7.15
N HIS A 337 7.79 6.54 -7.10
CA HIS A 337 8.69 6.12 -8.17
C HIS A 337 8.28 4.76 -8.70
N ALA A 338 8.88 4.30 -9.79
CA ALA A 338 8.56 3.01 -10.38
C ALA A 338 8.88 1.87 -9.40
N GLY A 339 7.85 1.35 -8.75
CA GLY A 339 7.96 0.17 -7.90
C GLY A 339 8.09 -1.10 -8.74
N ALA A 340 8.59 -2.19 -8.14
CA ALA A 340 8.87 -3.40 -8.89
C ALA A 340 7.61 -4.12 -9.40
N PHE A 341 7.73 -4.70 -10.58
CA PHE A 341 7.00 -5.90 -10.96
C PHE A 341 7.75 -7.12 -10.40
N THR A 342 7.03 -8.00 -9.74
CA THR A 342 7.60 -9.20 -9.15
C THR A 342 6.74 -10.41 -9.51
N LEU A 343 7.38 -11.45 -10.06
CA LEU A 343 6.85 -12.79 -10.17
C LEU A 343 7.61 -13.66 -9.18
N GLY A 344 6.90 -14.33 -8.28
CA GLY A 344 7.47 -15.16 -7.23
C GLY A 344 6.91 -16.56 -7.25
N LEU A 345 7.78 -17.56 -7.01
CA LEU A 345 7.36 -18.95 -6.82
C LEU A 345 8.27 -19.68 -5.82
N GLN A 346 7.73 -20.74 -5.25
CA GLN A 346 8.46 -21.69 -4.41
C GLN A 346 8.30 -23.09 -5.01
N THR A 347 9.40 -23.84 -5.08
CA THR A 347 9.43 -25.15 -5.74
C THR A 347 10.45 -26.07 -5.06
N ARG A 348 10.49 -27.32 -5.46
CA ARG A 348 11.56 -28.23 -5.04
C ARG A 348 12.90 -27.79 -5.61
N PRO A 349 14.02 -27.96 -4.89
CA PRO A 349 15.34 -27.54 -5.34
C PRO A 349 15.74 -28.09 -6.72
N ASP A 350 15.38 -29.35 -7.00
CA ASP A 350 15.67 -30.03 -8.27
C ASP A 350 14.80 -29.55 -9.45
N GLN A 351 13.69 -28.89 -9.16
CA GLN A 351 12.75 -28.37 -10.18
C GLN A 351 12.87 -26.86 -10.41
N ALA A 352 13.74 -26.18 -9.68
CA ALA A 352 13.82 -24.70 -9.71
C ALA A 352 14.09 -24.14 -11.11
N ALA A 353 14.97 -24.76 -11.89
CA ALA A 353 15.26 -24.34 -13.26
C ALA A 353 14.02 -24.48 -14.16
N GLN A 354 13.38 -25.64 -14.14
CA GLN A 354 12.18 -25.93 -14.94
C GLN A 354 11.03 -25.00 -14.55
N ALA A 355 10.75 -24.81 -13.26
CA ALA A 355 9.68 -23.95 -12.78
C ALA A 355 9.91 -22.47 -13.18
N THR A 356 11.18 -22.01 -13.09
CA THR A 356 11.56 -20.66 -13.50
C THR A 356 11.34 -20.46 -15.01
N GLU A 357 11.75 -21.43 -15.82
CA GLU A 357 11.63 -21.33 -17.28
C GLU A 357 10.16 -21.35 -17.71
N VAL A 358 9.32 -22.22 -17.14
CA VAL A 358 7.88 -22.23 -17.42
C VAL A 358 7.24 -20.89 -17.04
N ALA A 359 7.55 -20.36 -15.85
CA ALA A 359 7.01 -19.07 -15.41
C ALA A 359 7.45 -17.92 -16.34
N ARG A 360 8.70 -17.93 -16.81
CA ARG A 360 9.23 -16.96 -17.77
C ARG A 360 8.50 -17.03 -19.13
N GLN A 361 8.24 -18.24 -19.62
CA GLN A 361 7.50 -18.46 -20.87
C GLN A 361 6.05 -17.99 -20.76
N VAL A 362 5.39 -18.24 -19.63
CA VAL A 362 4.04 -17.73 -19.35
C VAL A 362 4.01 -16.20 -19.38
N LEU A 363 4.97 -15.59 -18.70
CA LEU A 363 5.11 -14.13 -18.68
C LEU A 363 5.37 -13.56 -20.08
N ALA A 364 6.35 -14.10 -20.80
CA ALA A 364 6.70 -13.62 -22.15
C ALA A 364 5.50 -13.74 -23.11
N ARG A 365 4.80 -14.86 -23.06
CA ARG A 365 3.56 -15.06 -23.87
C ARG A 365 2.49 -14.05 -23.49
N PHE A 366 2.27 -13.82 -22.19
CA PHE A 366 1.28 -12.84 -21.73
C PHE A 366 1.62 -11.42 -22.19
N VAL A 367 2.89 -11.03 -22.14
CA VAL A 367 3.34 -9.70 -22.64
C VAL A 367 3.09 -9.57 -24.16
N ALA A 368 3.32 -10.64 -24.94
CA ALA A 368 3.14 -10.63 -26.39
C ALA A 368 1.66 -10.65 -26.82
N GLU A 369 0.86 -11.49 -26.19
CA GLU A 369 -0.50 -11.82 -26.64
C GLU A 369 -1.61 -11.11 -25.84
N GLY A 370 -1.35 -10.79 -24.55
CA GLY A 370 -2.37 -10.32 -23.61
C GLY A 370 -3.30 -11.44 -23.11
N PRO A 371 -4.40 -11.09 -22.42
CA PRO A 371 -5.44 -12.04 -22.01
C PRO A 371 -6.37 -12.38 -23.17
N SER A 372 -7.08 -13.50 -23.07
CA SER A 372 -8.27 -13.75 -23.87
C SER A 372 -9.46 -12.91 -23.38
N GLU A 373 -10.50 -12.74 -24.23
CA GLU A 373 -11.72 -12.03 -23.83
C GLU A 373 -12.41 -12.69 -22.62
N ALA A 374 -12.41 -14.02 -22.54
CA ALA A 374 -13.00 -14.74 -21.42
C ALA A 374 -12.25 -14.49 -20.10
N GLU A 375 -10.91 -14.52 -20.10
CA GLU A 375 -10.10 -14.20 -18.94
C GLU A 375 -10.26 -12.74 -18.52
N LEU A 376 -10.28 -11.82 -19.49
CA LEU A 376 -10.48 -10.40 -19.23
C LEU A 376 -11.85 -10.15 -18.58
N GLN A 377 -12.91 -10.77 -19.11
CA GLN A 377 -14.27 -10.61 -18.56
C GLN A 377 -14.33 -11.14 -17.13
N ALA A 378 -13.82 -12.34 -16.89
CA ALA A 378 -13.78 -12.94 -15.55
C ALA A 378 -12.97 -12.06 -14.54
N ALA A 379 -11.84 -11.48 -14.99
CA ALA A 379 -11.05 -10.58 -14.17
C ALA A 379 -11.81 -9.29 -13.82
N ARG A 380 -12.47 -8.66 -14.80
CA ARG A 380 -13.30 -7.47 -14.58
C ARG A 380 -14.45 -7.76 -13.62
N ASP A 381 -15.18 -8.86 -13.81
CA ASP A 381 -16.32 -9.23 -12.97
C ASP A 381 -15.88 -9.46 -11.52
N ASN A 382 -14.75 -10.14 -11.31
CA ASN A 382 -14.20 -10.35 -9.97
C ASN A 382 -13.74 -9.05 -9.31
N LEU A 383 -12.98 -8.21 -10.02
CA LEU A 383 -12.49 -6.94 -9.49
C LEU A 383 -13.64 -5.98 -9.16
N ILE A 384 -14.63 -5.87 -10.04
CA ILE A 384 -15.81 -5.02 -9.82
C ILE A 384 -16.66 -5.56 -8.66
N GLY A 385 -16.95 -6.87 -8.67
CA GLY A 385 -17.72 -7.53 -7.61
C GLY A 385 -17.02 -7.49 -6.24
N GLY A 386 -15.69 -7.50 -6.22
CA GLY A 386 -14.88 -7.38 -5.00
C GLY A 386 -14.70 -5.95 -4.49
N PHE A 387 -14.99 -4.93 -5.30
CA PHE A 387 -14.76 -3.53 -4.92
C PHE A 387 -15.42 -3.10 -3.61
N PRO A 388 -16.68 -3.46 -3.29
CA PRO A 388 -17.29 -3.11 -2.01
C PRO A 388 -16.47 -3.59 -0.81
N LEU A 389 -15.78 -4.73 -0.93
CA LEU A 389 -14.93 -5.26 0.13
C LEU A 389 -13.64 -4.45 0.35
N LEU A 390 -13.29 -3.55 -0.57
CA LEU A 390 -12.13 -2.65 -0.42
C LEU A 390 -12.49 -1.38 0.35
N ILE A 391 -13.79 -1.10 0.58
CA ILE A 391 -14.30 0.14 1.16
C ILE A 391 -15.34 -0.10 2.27
N ASP A 392 -15.47 -1.32 2.78
CA ASP A 392 -16.50 -1.76 3.71
C ASP A 392 -16.31 -1.31 5.17
N SER A 393 -15.24 -0.61 5.48
CA SER A 393 -14.93 -0.13 6.83
C SER A 393 -14.14 1.19 6.80
N ASN A 394 -14.24 1.97 7.87
CA ASN A 394 -13.49 3.22 8.00
C ASN A 394 -11.98 3.01 7.77
N ARG A 395 -11.41 1.91 8.29
CA ARG A 395 -9.98 1.59 8.09
C ARG A 395 -9.63 1.39 6.61
N LYS A 396 -10.45 0.65 5.87
CA LYS A 396 -10.21 0.41 4.43
C LYS A 396 -10.45 1.68 3.61
N LEU A 397 -11.51 2.43 3.92
CA LEU A 397 -11.75 3.75 3.33
C LEU A 397 -10.58 4.70 3.59
N LEU A 398 -10.06 4.76 4.82
CA LEU A 398 -8.91 5.59 5.18
C LEU A 398 -7.66 5.20 4.37
N GLY A 399 -7.38 3.90 4.22
CA GLY A 399 -6.25 3.43 3.42
C GLY A 399 -6.34 3.87 1.95
N ASN A 400 -7.54 3.78 1.36
CA ASN A 400 -7.81 4.27 0.01
C ASN A 400 -7.70 5.79 -0.09
N LEU A 401 -8.32 6.53 0.83
CA LEU A 401 -8.27 8.00 0.88
C LEU A 401 -6.82 8.50 1.03
N SER A 402 -6.05 7.90 1.94
CA SER A 402 -4.64 8.22 2.13
C SER A 402 -3.81 7.93 0.88
N SER A 403 -4.07 6.81 0.19
CA SER A 403 -3.43 6.51 -1.09
C SER A 403 -3.78 7.51 -2.18
N MET A 404 -5.04 7.96 -2.25
CA MET A 404 -5.47 9.01 -3.17
C MET A 404 -4.79 10.34 -2.86
N ALA A 405 -4.83 10.76 -1.60
CA ALA A 405 -4.20 12.00 -1.13
C ALA A 405 -2.69 12.01 -1.39
N TRP A 406 -2.02 10.88 -1.14
CA TRP A 406 -0.57 10.76 -1.31
C TRP A 406 -0.12 10.84 -2.76
N ASN A 407 -0.88 10.23 -3.66
CA ASN A 407 -0.54 10.16 -5.08
C ASN A 407 -1.24 11.23 -5.93
N ASP A 408 -1.85 12.23 -5.28
CA ASP A 408 -2.57 13.33 -5.94
C ASP A 408 -3.61 12.83 -6.97
N LEU A 409 -4.32 11.72 -6.64
CA LEU A 409 -5.36 11.16 -7.51
C LEU A 409 -6.65 12.01 -7.46
N PRO A 410 -7.50 11.96 -8.51
CA PRO A 410 -8.77 12.68 -8.52
C PRO A 410 -9.66 12.34 -7.32
N LEU A 411 -10.42 13.31 -6.83
CA LEU A 411 -11.31 13.10 -5.66
C LEU A 411 -12.45 12.10 -5.92
N ASP A 412 -12.84 11.92 -7.18
CA ASP A 412 -13.84 10.93 -7.64
C ASP A 412 -13.23 9.56 -7.97
N TYR A 413 -11.97 9.33 -7.58
CA TYR A 413 -11.25 8.12 -7.94
C TYR A 413 -11.98 6.84 -7.52
N LEU A 414 -12.54 6.78 -6.30
CA LEU A 414 -13.27 5.62 -5.81
C LEU A 414 -14.60 5.43 -6.55
N ASP A 415 -15.30 6.51 -6.84
CA ASP A 415 -16.59 6.46 -7.58
C ASP A 415 -16.40 5.99 -9.02
N SER A 416 -15.28 6.40 -9.64
CA SER A 416 -14.98 6.04 -11.04
C SER A 416 -14.24 4.71 -11.18
N TRP A 417 -13.79 4.08 -10.10
CA TRP A 417 -12.88 2.92 -10.13
C TRP A 417 -13.46 1.73 -10.89
N THR A 418 -14.69 1.32 -10.54
CA THR A 418 -15.36 0.18 -11.20
C THR A 418 -15.64 0.45 -12.67
N ALA A 419 -16.03 1.69 -13.02
CA ALA A 419 -16.26 2.08 -14.41
C ALA A 419 -14.95 2.10 -15.22
N ARG A 420 -13.81 2.46 -14.62
CA ARG A 420 -12.50 2.38 -15.25
C ARG A 420 -12.06 0.94 -15.47
N ILE A 421 -12.26 0.05 -14.50
CA ILE A 421 -12.00 -1.40 -14.68
C ILE A 421 -12.87 -1.96 -15.82
N ALA A 422 -14.18 -1.64 -15.86
CA ALA A 422 -15.09 -2.13 -16.88
C ALA A 422 -14.71 -1.73 -18.31
N LYS A 423 -14.02 -0.59 -18.47
CA LYS A 423 -13.59 -0.08 -19.80
C LYS A 423 -12.31 -0.72 -20.33
N VAL A 424 -11.55 -1.44 -19.49
CA VAL A 424 -10.28 -2.05 -19.92
C VAL A 424 -10.54 -3.14 -20.96
N GLY A 425 -9.96 -3.04 -22.13
CA GLY A 425 -10.02 -4.04 -23.19
C GLY A 425 -8.74 -4.89 -23.29
N VAL A 426 -8.80 -6.00 -24.06
CA VAL A 426 -7.63 -6.87 -24.32
C VAL A 426 -6.47 -6.09 -24.94
N ALA A 427 -6.79 -5.20 -25.90
CA ALA A 427 -5.78 -4.36 -26.56
C ALA A 427 -5.07 -3.43 -25.56
N ASP A 428 -5.80 -2.88 -24.58
CA ASP A 428 -5.24 -1.99 -23.54
C ASP A 428 -4.26 -2.77 -22.66
N VAL A 429 -4.66 -3.97 -22.20
CA VAL A 429 -3.80 -4.83 -21.38
C VAL A 429 -2.54 -5.20 -22.14
N ARG A 430 -2.67 -5.71 -23.37
CA ARG A 430 -1.52 -6.10 -24.18
C ARG A 430 -0.56 -4.93 -24.41
N ALA A 431 -1.08 -3.76 -24.78
CA ALA A 431 -0.28 -2.58 -25.03
C ALA A 431 0.41 -2.08 -23.76
N ALA A 432 -0.28 -2.08 -22.61
CA ALA A 432 0.27 -1.67 -21.32
C ALA A 432 1.42 -2.62 -20.88
N PHE A 433 1.22 -3.92 -20.95
CA PHE A 433 2.23 -4.90 -20.60
C PHE A 433 3.46 -4.81 -21.51
N ALA A 434 3.27 -4.67 -22.81
CA ALA A 434 4.36 -4.50 -23.79
C ALA A 434 5.18 -3.20 -23.54
N ARG A 435 4.52 -2.11 -23.09
CA ARG A 435 5.22 -0.87 -22.73
C ARG A 435 6.01 -0.98 -21.42
N LYS A 436 5.50 -1.71 -20.44
CA LYS A 436 6.02 -1.68 -19.07
C LYS A 436 6.94 -2.86 -18.75
N LEU A 437 6.82 -3.99 -19.41
CA LEU A 437 7.62 -5.17 -19.09
C LEU A 437 8.53 -5.61 -20.24
N GLN A 438 9.76 -5.95 -19.89
CA GLN A 438 10.80 -6.46 -20.77
C GLN A 438 11.33 -7.78 -20.18
N PRO A 439 10.64 -8.92 -20.38
CA PRO A 439 10.99 -10.19 -19.75
C PRO A 439 12.43 -10.63 -20.00
N GLU A 440 12.99 -10.25 -21.13
CA GLU A 440 14.36 -10.54 -21.55
C GLU A 440 15.43 -9.75 -20.75
N LYS A 441 15.03 -8.72 -20.01
CA LYS A 441 15.95 -7.89 -19.21
C LYS A 441 15.79 -8.06 -17.70
N MET A 442 14.87 -8.93 -17.27
CA MET A 442 14.54 -9.06 -15.86
C MET A 442 15.64 -9.66 -15.01
N VAL A 443 15.71 -9.23 -13.75
CA VAL A 443 16.49 -9.91 -12.71
C VAL A 443 15.78 -11.19 -12.33
N THR A 444 16.56 -12.27 -12.17
CA THR A 444 16.09 -13.53 -11.60
C THR A 444 16.96 -13.88 -10.41
N VAL A 445 16.35 -14.04 -9.23
CA VAL A 445 17.04 -14.51 -8.03
C VAL A 445 16.54 -15.92 -7.73
N ILE A 446 17.45 -16.85 -7.56
CA ILE A 446 17.15 -18.25 -7.22
C ILE A 446 17.96 -18.60 -5.98
N LEU A 447 17.28 -18.93 -4.90
CA LEU A 447 17.91 -19.37 -3.66
C LEU A 447 17.51 -20.82 -3.36
N GLY A 448 18.47 -21.65 -2.96
CA GLY A 448 18.21 -23.03 -2.52
C GLY A 448 18.00 -24.03 -3.66
N ALA A 449 18.31 -23.68 -4.93
CA ALA A 449 18.32 -24.66 -6.01
C ALA A 449 19.44 -25.67 -5.84
N ALA A 450 19.23 -26.90 -6.34
CA ALA A 450 20.27 -27.93 -6.36
C ALA A 450 21.49 -27.44 -7.17
N PRO A 451 22.73 -27.75 -6.76
CA PRO A 451 23.95 -27.27 -7.41
C PRO A 451 24.04 -27.56 -8.91
N ASN A 452 23.42 -28.62 -9.37
CA ASN A 452 23.46 -29.11 -10.74
C ASN A 452 22.18 -28.87 -11.55
N ALA A 453 21.25 -28.07 -11.06
CA ALA A 453 20.09 -27.64 -11.84
C ALA A 453 20.58 -26.66 -12.92
N ALA A 454 20.89 -27.15 -14.11
CA ALA A 454 21.21 -26.34 -15.28
C ALA A 454 20.06 -25.38 -15.59
N PRO A 455 20.31 -24.23 -16.21
CA PRO A 455 19.29 -23.27 -16.58
C PRO A 455 18.24 -23.83 -17.53
#